data_cb12b6395dfa54bab4a94332522e7c3a
#
_entry.id   cb12b6395dfa54bab4a94332522e7c3a
#
_cell.length_a   1.000
_cell.length_b   1.000
_cell.length_c   1.000
_cell.angle_alpha   90.00
_cell.angle_beta   90.00
_cell.angle_gamma   90.00
#
_symmetry.space_group_name_H-M   'P 1'
#
loop_
_entity.id
_entity.type
_entity.pdbx_description
1 polymer ?
#
loop_
_entity_poly.entity_id
_entity_poly.type
_entity_poly.pdbx_seq_one_letter_code
_entity_poly.pdbx_strand_id
1 'polypeptide(L)'
;MVMWDEIALEVSREFPDVTWDKELVDAATARMVNRPASLDTIVATNLHADILSDLAAALAGSLGIAPTGNIDPERRYPSMFEPIHGSAFDIMGKGLANPVGTFWSVVMLLEHLGETDAAARLMQAIESVTANPALHTRDLGGQATTEQVTAAVCARLAADGQARAA
;
A
#
# COMPACT_ATOMS: atom_id res chain seq x y z
N MET A 1 15.49 2.48 23.27
CA MET A 1 15.48 1.51 22.14
C MET A 1 16.15 0.17 22.50
N VAL A 2 16.81 0.05 23.70
CA VAL A 2 17.47 -1.20 24.11
C VAL A 2 16.54 -2.42 24.08
N MET A 3 15.33 -2.30 24.65
CA MET A 3 14.32 -3.37 24.63
C MET A 3 13.99 -3.87 23.20
N TRP A 4 13.87 -2.96 22.23
CA TRP A 4 13.63 -3.34 20.82
C TRP A 4 14.79 -4.14 20.23
N ASP A 5 16.03 -3.74 20.55
CA ASP A 5 17.21 -4.42 20.08
C ASP A 5 17.30 -5.84 20.65
N GLU A 6 17.00 -5.98 21.94
CA GLU A 6 17.00 -7.27 22.65
C GLU A 6 15.93 -8.21 22.05
N ILE A 7 14.70 -7.74 21.87
CA ILE A 7 13.61 -8.54 21.28
C ILE A 7 13.93 -8.92 19.83
N ALA A 8 14.42 -7.98 19.01
CA ALA A 8 14.78 -8.29 17.63
C ALA A 8 15.89 -9.36 17.56
N LEU A 9 16.88 -9.27 18.43
CA LEU A 9 17.95 -10.28 18.52
C LEU A 9 17.41 -11.65 18.99
N GLU A 10 16.46 -11.67 19.92
CA GLU A 10 15.84 -12.91 20.40
C GLU A 10 15.05 -13.59 19.27
N VAL A 11 14.15 -12.85 18.62
CA VAL A 11 13.31 -13.35 17.52
C VAL A 11 14.16 -13.79 16.33
N SER A 12 15.24 -13.09 15.99
CA SER A 12 16.11 -13.47 14.87
C SER A 12 16.72 -14.87 14.99
N ARG A 13 16.87 -15.38 16.21
CA ARG A 13 17.38 -16.73 16.44
C ARG A 13 16.38 -17.83 16.08
N GLU A 14 15.08 -17.48 16.08
CA GLU A 14 14.01 -18.41 15.69
C GLU A 14 13.88 -18.50 14.16
N PHE A 15 14.43 -17.52 13.43
CA PHE A 15 14.37 -17.41 11.97
C PHE A 15 15.76 -17.28 11.33
N PRO A 16 16.60 -18.34 11.39
CA PRO A 16 18.00 -18.28 10.95
C PRO A 16 18.15 -18.04 9.45
N ASP A 17 17.12 -18.29 8.66
CA ASP A 17 17.10 -18.08 7.21
C ASP A 17 16.77 -16.62 6.82
N VAL A 18 16.39 -15.78 7.79
CA VAL A 18 16.10 -14.36 7.57
C VAL A 18 17.33 -13.53 7.93
N THR A 19 17.89 -12.86 6.94
CA THR A 19 18.95 -11.87 7.17
C THR A 19 18.34 -10.57 7.68
N TRP A 20 18.82 -10.04 8.78
CA TRP A 20 18.37 -8.77 9.31
C TRP A 20 19.53 -7.87 9.69
N ASP A 21 19.29 -6.57 9.64
CA ASP A 21 20.21 -5.54 10.10
C ASP A 21 19.43 -4.47 10.89
N LYS A 22 20.16 -3.61 11.59
CA LYS A 22 19.60 -2.48 12.33
C LYS A 22 20.11 -1.19 11.73
N GLU A 23 19.20 -0.25 11.51
CA GLU A 23 19.53 1.06 10.98
C GLU A 23 18.88 2.17 11.81
N LEU A 24 19.53 3.32 11.89
CA LEU A 24 18.93 4.53 12.47
C LEU A 24 17.95 5.14 11.46
N VAL A 25 16.89 5.78 11.95
CA VAL A 25 15.80 6.28 11.07
C VAL A 25 16.29 7.31 10.04
N ASP A 26 17.25 8.16 10.39
CA ASP A 26 17.86 9.13 9.47
C ASP A 26 18.65 8.43 8.36
N ALA A 27 19.42 7.41 8.69
CA ALA A 27 20.12 6.59 7.71
C ALA A 27 19.13 5.78 6.86
N ALA A 28 18.07 5.24 7.45
CA ALA A 28 17.01 4.53 6.72
C ALA A 28 16.30 5.44 5.70
N THR A 29 16.03 6.71 6.04
CA THR A 29 15.47 7.67 5.07
C THR A 29 16.41 7.90 3.90
N ALA A 30 17.70 8.10 4.16
CA ALA A 30 18.69 8.27 3.11
C ALA A 30 18.84 7.02 2.23
N ARG A 31 18.81 5.82 2.82
CA ARG A 31 18.85 4.54 2.10
C ARG A 31 17.60 4.36 1.24
N MET A 32 16.42 4.70 1.74
CA MET A 32 15.15 4.60 1.02
C MET A 32 15.14 5.48 -0.25
N VAL A 33 15.73 6.68 -0.17
CA VAL A 33 15.86 7.57 -1.33
C VAL A 33 16.90 7.07 -2.33
N ASN A 34 18.09 6.67 -1.84
CA ASN A 34 19.23 6.38 -2.71
C ASN A 34 19.25 4.94 -3.23
N ARG A 35 18.72 3.98 -2.47
CA ARG A 35 18.78 2.54 -2.77
C ARG A 35 17.51 1.81 -2.32
N PRO A 36 16.31 2.20 -2.78
CA PRO A 36 15.04 1.60 -2.31
C PRO A 36 15.01 0.07 -2.52
N ALA A 37 15.56 -0.43 -3.63
CA ALA A 37 15.61 -1.86 -3.92
C ALA A 37 16.49 -2.68 -2.94
N SER A 38 17.24 -2.04 -2.04
CA SER A 38 17.98 -2.72 -0.96
C SER A 38 17.17 -2.95 0.30
N LEU A 39 15.94 -2.44 0.35
CA LEU A 39 15.01 -2.61 1.45
C LEU A 39 13.95 -3.63 1.04
N ASP A 40 13.67 -4.57 1.92
CA ASP A 40 12.62 -5.57 1.75
C ASP A 40 11.52 -5.28 2.80
N THR A 41 11.63 -5.85 3.98
CA THR A 41 10.68 -5.64 5.07
C THR A 41 11.29 -4.77 6.15
N ILE A 42 10.56 -3.75 6.58
CA ILE A 42 11.01 -2.82 7.63
C ILE A 42 10.11 -2.97 8.85
N VAL A 43 10.72 -3.28 10.01
CA VAL A 43 10.06 -3.24 11.31
C VAL A 43 10.47 -1.97 12.03
N ALA A 44 9.51 -1.13 12.39
CA ALA A 44 9.76 0.15 13.05
C ALA A 44 8.71 0.46 14.11
N THR A 45 9.04 1.39 15.02
CA THR A 45 8.04 1.94 15.94
C THR A 45 6.97 2.70 15.16
N ASN A 46 5.77 2.85 15.73
CA ASN A 46 4.67 3.55 15.09
C ASN A 46 5.10 4.90 14.48
N LEU A 47 5.76 5.76 15.26
CA LEU A 47 6.22 7.06 14.78
C LEU A 47 7.18 6.96 13.59
N HIS A 48 8.15 6.06 13.65
CA HIS A 48 9.14 5.91 12.58
C HIS A 48 8.52 5.23 11.35
N ALA A 49 7.64 4.26 11.54
CA ALA A 49 6.93 3.58 10.45
C ALA A 49 6.04 4.56 9.67
N ASP A 50 5.32 5.44 10.38
CA ASP A 50 4.47 6.48 9.78
C ASP A 50 5.28 7.43 8.88
N ILE A 51 6.41 7.94 9.38
CA ILE A 51 7.30 8.80 8.60
C ILE A 51 7.89 8.07 7.37
N LEU A 52 8.33 6.83 7.57
CA LEU A 52 8.97 6.06 6.50
C LEU A 52 7.97 5.61 5.43
N SER A 53 6.74 5.27 5.81
CA SER A 53 5.71 4.85 4.87
C SER A 53 5.24 6.01 3.97
N ASP A 54 5.11 7.21 4.53
CA ASP A 54 4.79 8.41 3.74
C ASP A 54 5.93 8.75 2.76
N LEU A 55 7.18 8.63 3.20
CA LEU A 55 8.33 8.81 2.31
C LEU A 55 8.33 7.75 1.19
N ALA A 56 8.07 6.50 1.52
CA ALA A 56 8.00 5.41 0.54
C ALA A 56 6.88 5.66 -0.48
N ALA A 57 5.69 6.07 -0.04
CA ALA A 57 4.57 6.40 -0.92
C ALA A 57 4.90 7.57 -1.86
N ALA A 58 5.55 8.61 -1.34
CA ALA A 58 6.00 9.75 -2.15
C ALA A 58 7.03 9.31 -3.21
N LEU A 59 7.97 8.44 -2.86
CA LEU A 59 8.97 7.88 -3.80
C LEU A 59 8.33 6.94 -4.84
N ALA A 60 7.25 6.25 -4.49
CA ALA A 60 6.46 5.43 -5.40
C ALA A 60 5.59 6.25 -6.36
N GLY A 61 5.46 7.55 -6.14
CA GLY A 61 4.80 8.50 -7.03
C GLY A 61 3.66 9.31 -6.38
N SER A 62 2.95 8.77 -5.39
CA SER A 62 1.86 9.48 -4.72
C SER A 62 1.45 8.81 -3.41
N LEU A 63 1.09 9.62 -2.41
CA LEU A 63 0.39 9.12 -1.22
C LEU A 63 -1.00 8.56 -1.56
N GLY A 64 -1.61 9.02 -2.65
CA GLY A 64 -2.95 8.59 -3.09
C GLY A 64 -3.02 7.13 -3.56
N ILE A 65 -1.89 6.46 -3.77
CA ILE A 65 -1.84 5.05 -4.17
C ILE A 65 -1.59 4.08 -3.01
N ALA A 66 -1.11 4.58 -1.87
CA ALA A 66 -0.62 3.72 -0.80
C ALA A 66 -1.74 3.22 0.13
N PRO A 67 -1.84 1.90 0.34
CA PRO A 67 -2.75 1.30 1.31
C PRO A 67 -2.09 1.17 2.67
N THR A 68 -2.90 0.96 3.70
CA THR A 68 -2.43 0.53 5.02
C THR A 68 -3.45 -0.40 5.68
N GLY A 69 -3.02 -1.08 6.75
CA GLY A 69 -3.88 -1.94 7.54
C GLY A 69 -3.40 -2.08 8.97
N ASN A 70 -4.34 -2.05 9.90
CA ASN A 70 -4.15 -2.45 11.29
C ASN A 70 -4.68 -3.89 11.42
N ILE A 71 -3.77 -4.85 11.47
CA ILE A 71 -4.10 -6.27 11.37
C ILE A 71 -3.91 -6.95 12.71
N ASP A 72 -4.93 -7.66 13.17
CA ASP A 72 -4.78 -8.68 14.22
C ASP A 72 -4.52 -10.05 13.54
N PRO A 73 -3.27 -10.53 13.54
CA PRO A 73 -2.92 -11.79 12.87
C PRO A 73 -3.59 -13.00 13.52
N GLU A 74 -3.93 -12.90 14.81
CA GLU A 74 -4.60 -13.97 15.56
C GLU A 74 -6.12 -13.94 15.40
N ARG A 75 -6.67 -12.92 14.71
CA ARG A 75 -8.10 -12.75 14.42
C ARG A 75 -9.02 -12.77 15.64
N ARG A 76 -8.51 -12.31 16.79
CA ARG A 76 -9.30 -12.16 18.03
C ARG A 76 -10.12 -10.87 18.02
N TYR A 77 -9.65 -9.86 17.29
CA TYR A 77 -10.27 -8.56 17.15
C TYR A 77 -10.41 -8.19 15.67
N PRO A 78 -11.30 -7.25 15.31
CA PRO A 78 -11.42 -6.77 13.95
C PRO A 78 -10.12 -6.14 13.44
N SER A 79 -9.74 -6.48 12.22
CA SER A 79 -8.70 -5.76 11.47
C SER A 79 -9.34 -4.62 10.68
N MET A 80 -8.57 -3.55 10.39
CA MET A 80 -9.01 -2.38 9.64
C MET A 80 -8.05 -2.14 8.48
N PHE A 81 -8.61 -1.74 7.34
CA PHE A 81 -7.86 -1.44 6.12
C PHE A 81 -8.30 -0.10 5.58
N GLU A 82 -7.36 0.78 5.27
CA GLU A 82 -7.62 2.13 4.80
C GLU A 82 -6.48 2.66 3.91
N PRO A 83 -6.70 3.69 3.09
CA PRO A 83 -5.59 4.42 2.48
C PRO A 83 -4.72 5.09 3.56
N ILE A 84 -3.43 5.21 3.30
CA ILE A 84 -2.51 5.86 4.25
C ILE A 84 -2.79 7.36 4.41
N HIS A 85 -3.30 8.01 3.35
CA HIS A 85 -3.56 9.45 3.36
C HIS A 85 -4.77 9.82 4.23
N GLY A 86 -4.77 11.07 4.75
CA GLY A 86 -5.88 11.64 5.53
C GLY A 86 -7.03 12.20 4.65
N SER A 87 -7.85 13.04 5.25
CA SER A 87 -9.12 13.52 4.68
C SER A 87 -8.97 14.53 3.52
N ALA A 88 -7.79 15.12 3.31
CA ALA A 88 -7.50 16.07 2.23
C ALA A 88 -8.63 17.10 2.01
N PHE A 89 -8.95 17.89 3.03
CA PHE A 89 -10.08 18.83 3.05
C PHE A 89 -10.06 19.85 1.91
N ASP A 90 -8.89 20.16 1.37
CA ASP A 90 -8.67 21.06 0.26
C ASP A 90 -9.27 20.56 -1.06
N ILE A 91 -9.34 19.22 -1.25
CA ILE A 91 -9.92 18.59 -2.45
C ILE A 91 -11.22 17.82 -2.18
N MET A 92 -11.72 17.84 -0.95
CA MET A 92 -12.95 17.15 -0.57
C MET A 92 -14.14 17.60 -1.45
N GLY A 93 -14.90 16.63 -1.97
CA GLY A 93 -16.08 16.86 -2.81
C GLY A 93 -15.79 17.35 -4.24
N LYS A 94 -14.51 17.50 -4.62
CA LYS A 94 -14.13 18.01 -5.96
C LYS A 94 -13.92 16.90 -7.01
N GLY A 95 -14.01 15.63 -6.63
CA GLY A 95 -13.79 14.49 -7.53
C GLY A 95 -12.34 14.38 -8.03
N LEU A 96 -11.37 14.86 -7.25
CA LEU A 96 -9.95 14.93 -7.63
C LEU A 96 -9.08 13.88 -6.95
N ALA A 97 -9.56 13.27 -5.88
CA ALA A 97 -8.81 12.27 -5.12
C ALA A 97 -8.52 11.04 -5.96
N ASN A 98 -7.31 10.50 -5.81
CA ASN A 98 -6.94 9.22 -6.41
C ASN A 98 -7.59 8.07 -5.63
N PRO A 99 -8.42 7.22 -6.24
CA PRO A 99 -9.10 6.13 -5.53
C PRO A 99 -8.23 4.87 -5.38
N VAL A 100 -7.03 4.84 -5.96
CA VAL A 100 -6.17 3.65 -6.00
C VAL A 100 -5.80 3.17 -4.59
N GLY A 101 -5.45 4.07 -3.67
CA GLY A 101 -5.15 3.69 -2.29
C GLY A 101 -6.31 2.95 -1.61
N THR A 102 -7.55 3.37 -1.87
CA THR A 102 -8.74 2.68 -1.37
C THR A 102 -8.92 1.29 -2.01
N PHE A 103 -8.75 1.17 -3.32
CA PHE A 103 -8.83 -0.13 -3.99
C PHE A 103 -7.75 -1.09 -3.51
N TRP A 104 -6.53 -0.61 -3.34
CA TRP A 104 -5.43 -1.44 -2.84
C TRP A 104 -5.66 -1.84 -1.37
N SER A 105 -6.26 -0.98 -0.56
CA SER A 105 -6.69 -1.37 0.80
C SER A 105 -7.71 -2.51 0.78
N VAL A 106 -8.61 -2.54 -0.23
CA VAL A 106 -9.54 -3.65 -0.44
C VAL A 106 -8.80 -4.92 -0.88
N VAL A 107 -7.73 -4.82 -1.67
CA VAL A 107 -6.87 -5.99 -1.99
C VAL A 107 -6.31 -6.60 -0.70
N MET A 108 -5.71 -5.78 0.18
CA MET A 108 -5.21 -6.24 1.47
C MET A 108 -6.29 -6.87 2.36
N LEU A 109 -7.50 -6.29 2.36
CA LEU A 109 -8.65 -6.85 3.05
C LEU A 109 -9.02 -8.24 2.51
N LEU A 110 -9.09 -8.40 1.19
CA LEU A 110 -9.41 -9.68 0.55
C LEU A 110 -8.35 -10.74 0.84
N GLU A 111 -7.07 -10.38 0.78
CA GLU A 111 -5.96 -11.26 1.17
C GLU A 111 -6.08 -11.71 2.63
N HIS A 112 -6.36 -10.76 3.53
CA HIS A 112 -6.58 -11.07 4.94
C HIS A 112 -7.75 -12.04 5.17
N LEU A 113 -8.80 -11.95 4.37
CA LEU A 113 -9.96 -12.86 4.44
C LEU A 113 -9.71 -14.20 3.74
N GLY A 114 -8.61 -14.36 3.02
CA GLY A 114 -8.27 -15.57 2.27
C GLY A 114 -8.89 -15.60 0.86
N GLU A 115 -9.50 -14.50 0.41
CA GLU A 115 -10.10 -14.36 -0.93
C GLU A 115 -9.03 -13.98 -1.97
N THR A 116 -8.00 -14.82 -2.09
CA THR A 116 -6.78 -14.53 -2.86
C THR A 116 -7.04 -14.33 -4.35
N ASP A 117 -7.98 -15.07 -4.95
CA ASP A 117 -8.33 -14.91 -6.36
C ASP A 117 -9.01 -13.56 -6.63
N ALA A 118 -9.88 -13.11 -5.73
CA ALA A 118 -10.52 -11.81 -5.83
C ALA A 118 -9.50 -10.68 -5.63
N ALA A 119 -8.59 -10.83 -4.67
CA ALA A 119 -7.50 -9.90 -4.43
C ALA A 119 -6.60 -9.75 -5.67
N ALA A 120 -6.15 -10.86 -6.25
CA ALA A 120 -5.31 -10.86 -7.44
C ALA A 120 -5.99 -10.19 -8.65
N ARG A 121 -7.29 -10.45 -8.87
CA ARG A 121 -8.06 -9.80 -9.93
C ARG A 121 -8.18 -8.30 -9.74
N LEU A 122 -8.46 -7.84 -8.53
CA LEU A 122 -8.53 -6.42 -8.23
C LEU A 122 -7.16 -5.76 -8.42
N MET A 123 -6.08 -6.38 -7.96
CA MET A 123 -4.73 -5.87 -8.16
C MET A 123 -4.38 -5.74 -9.65
N GLN A 124 -4.66 -6.75 -10.48
CA GLN A 124 -4.45 -6.69 -11.92
C GLN A 124 -5.24 -5.56 -12.59
N ALA A 125 -6.47 -5.32 -12.13
CA ALA A 125 -7.27 -4.19 -12.62
C ALA A 125 -6.63 -2.84 -12.25
N ILE A 126 -6.15 -2.69 -11.02
CA ILE A 126 -5.43 -1.49 -10.55
C ILE A 126 -4.18 -1.27 -11.39
N GLU A 127 -3.33 -2.27 -11.56
CA GLU A 127 -2.10 -2.19 -12.36
C GLU A 127 -2.37 -1.80 -13.82
N SER A 128 -3.40 -2.41 -14.43
CA SER A 128 -3.81 -2.10 -15.79
C SER A 128 -4.27 -0.66 -15.96
N VAL A 129 -4.97 -0.11 -14.97
CA VAL A 129 -5.48 1.26 -14.98
C VAL A 129 -4.35 2.26 -14.71
N THR A 130 -3.49 1.99 -13.74
CA THR A 130 -2.35 2.85 -13.40
C THR A 130 -1.25 2.84 -14.47
N ALA A 131 -1.14 1.79 -15.27
CA ALA A 131 -0.24 1.76 -16.43
C ALA A 131 -0.69 2.69 -17.58
N ASN A 132 -1.94 3.21 -17.55
CA ASN A 132 -2.46 4.11 -18.58
C ASN A 132 -2.37 5.58 -18.13
N PRO A 133 -1.46 6.41 -18.70
CA PRO A 133 -1.32 7.81 -18.33
C PRO A 133 -2.58 8.65 -18.49
N ALA A 134 -3.51 8.28 -19.39
CA ALA A 134 -4.78 8.98 -19.56
C ALA A 134 -5.72 8.84 -18.35
N LEU A 135 -5.46 7.86 -17.48
CA LEU A 135 -6.21 7.61 -16.25
C LEU A 135 -5.47 8.08 -14.99
N HIS A 136 -4.34 8.77 -15.15
CA HIS A 136 -3.65 9.37 -14.02
C HIS A 136 -4.41 10.55 -13.45
N THR A 137 -4.61 10.56 -12.15
CA THR A 137 -5.12 11.71 -11.39
C THR A 137 -4.04 12.77 -11.21
N ARG A 138 -4.38 13.91 -10.62
CA ARG A 138 -3.46 15.07 -10.50
C ARG A 138 -2.20 14.76 -9.71
N ASP A 139 -2.30 13.96 -8.68
CA ASP A 139 -1.19 13.51 -7.84
C ASP A 139 -0.16 12.66 -8.62
N LEU A 140 -0.60 11.99 -9.69
CA LEU A 140 0.25 11.25 -10.64
C LEU A 140 0.57 12.08 -11.91
N GLY A 141 0.31 13.38 -11.90
CA GLY A 141 0.60 14.29 -13.03
C GLY A 141 -0.43 14.27 -14.16
N GLY A 142 -1.57 13.61 -13.98
CA GLY A 142 -2.65 13.52 -14.98
C GLY A 142 -3.80 14.50 -14.74
N GLN A 143 -4.95 14.23 -15.37
CA GLN A 143 -6.16 15.04 -15.30
C GLN A 143 -7.41 14.18 -15.03
N ALA A 144 -7.28 12.87 -14.86
CA ALA A 144 -8.41 12.00 -14.61
C ALA A 144 -9.08 12.32 -13.26
N THR A 145 -10.39 12.18 -13.22
CA THR A 145 -11.17 12.34 -11.99
C THR A 145 -11.25 11.03 -11.21
N THR A 146 -11.59 11.12 -9.94
CA THR A 146 -11.89 9.95 -9.08
C THR A 146 -12.89 9.00 -9.76
N GLU A 147 -13.96 9.57 -10.36
CA GLU A 147 -15.01 8.80 -11.03
C GLU A 147 -14.48 8.07 -12.26
N GLN A 148 -13.68 8.74 -13.10
CA GLN A 148 -13.11 8.13 -14.30
C GLN A 148 -12.19 6.94 -13.97
N VAL A 149 -11.33 7.09 -12.98
CA VAL A 149 -10.46 5.98 -12.50
C VAL A 149 -11.30 4.84 -11.93
N THR A 150 -12.29 5.15 -11.11
CA THR A 150 -13.20 4.16 -10.52
C THR A 150 -13.95 3.38 -11.60
N ALA A 151 -14.52 4.08 -12.58
CA ALA A 151 -15.23 3.43 -13.69
C ALA A 151 -14.31 2.52 -14.51
N ALA A 152 -13.06 2.92 -14.74
CA ALA A 152 -12.07 2.11 -15.45
C ALA A 152 -11.73 0.82 -14.71
N VAL A 153 -11.51 0.87 -13.38
CA VAL A 153 -11.26 -0.33 -12.55
C VAL A 153 -12.48 -1.26 -12.59
N CYS A 154 -13.69 -0.74 -12.42
CA CYS A 154 -14.91 -1.53 -12.49
C CYS A 154 -15.11 -2.21 -13.86
N ALA A 155 -14.85 -1.48 -14.95
CA ALA A 155 -14.95 -2.01 -16.32
C ALA A 155 -13.95 -3.15 -16.54
N ARG A 156 -12.74 -3.03 -16.02
CA ARG A 156 -11.71 -4.07 -16.13
C ARG A 156 -12.13 -5.34 -15.41
N LEU A 157 -12.63 -5.21 -14.17
CA LEU A 157 -13.12 -6.36 -13.39
C LEU A 157 -14.31 -7.06 -14.07
N ALA A 158 -15.22 -6.30 -14.69
CA ALA A 158 -16.37 -6.86 -15.41
C ALA A 158 -15.93 -7.66 -16.65
N ALA A 159 -14.96 -7.16 -17.43
CA ALA A 159 -14.41 -7.85 -18.60
C ALA A 159 -13.74 -9.19 -18.22
N ASP A 160 -12.97 -9.22 -17.13
CA ASP A 160 -12.33 -10.43 -16.64
C ASP A 160 -13.36 -11.48 -16.15
N GLY A 161 -14.47 -11.02 -15.56
CA GLY A 161 -15.57 -11.88 -15.13
C GLY A 161 -16.27 -12.58 -16.33
N GLN A 162 -16.45 -11.85 -17.43
CA GLN A 162 -17.06 -12.42 -18.65
C GLN A 162 -16.14 -13.42 -19.35
N ALA A 163 -14.83 -13.15 -19.39
CA ALA A 163 -13.85 -14.05 -20.01
C ALA A 163 -13.71 -15.41 -19.29
N ARG A 164 -14.02 -15.46 -17.99
CA ARG A 164 -13.98 -16.71 -17.19
C ARG A 164 -15.30 -17.50 -17.24
N ALA A 165 -16.39 -16.85 -17.64
CA ALA A 165 -17.71 -17.49 -17.75
C ALA A 165 -17.99 -18.07 -19.16
N ALA A 166 -17.13 -17.80 -20.13
CA ALA A 166 -17.17 -18.29 -21.51
C ALA A 166 -16.23 -19.46 -21.72
#